data_f0f4fed00a0d7ed1e7d93b49d76b4c06
#
_entry.id   f0f4fed00a0d7ed1e7d93b49d76b4c06
#
_cell.length_a   1.000
_cell.length_b   1.000
_cell.length_c   1.000
_cell.angle_alpha   90.00
_cell.angle_beta   90.00
_cell.angle_gamma   90.00
#
_symmetry.space_group_name_H-M   'P 1'
#
loop_
_entity.id
_entity.type
_entity.pdbx_description
1 polymer ?
#
loop_
_entity_poly.entity_id
_entity_poly.type
_entity_poly.pdbx_seq_one_letter_code
_entity_poly.pdbx_strand_id
1 'polypeptide(L)'
;MSRKVWTVLAGMILSGTAHAAIISTGLGLGGGECNVANVGTKPVTVKSVTFIDGEGNVHSPGSSNCTFPGPISPGLDCSLTVPASSGAHLSNLFRCVVDTSSKSSIRATMMYLQPSGIFILEAH
;
A
#
# COMPACT_ATOMS: atom_id res chain seq x y z
N MET A 1 21.09 -34.25 -47.12
CA MET A 1 21.51 -33.88 -45.76
C MET A 1 20.52 -32.91 -45.20
N SER A 2 19.61 -33.36 -44.34
CA SER A 2 18.67 -32.48 -43.67
C SER A 2 19.32 -31.91 -42.44
N ARG A 3 19.58 -30.64 -42.45
CA ARG A 3 19.97 -29.91 -41.22
C ARG A 3 18.71 -29.72 -40.41
N LYS A 4 18.56 -30.48 -39.36
CA LYS A 4 17.56 -30.18 -38.33
C LYS A 4 17.96 -28.89 -37.65
N VAL A 5 17.32 -27.81 -38.03
CA VAL A 5 17.39 -26.58 -37.29
C VAL A 5 16.57 -26.79 -36.01
N TRP A 6 17.26 -27.03 -34.92
CA TRP A 6 16.65 -26.98 -33.61
C TRP A 6 16.41 -25.51 -33.27
N THR A 7 15.21 -25.06 -33.58
CA THR A 7 14.77 -23.80 -33.01
C THR A 7 14.51 -24.09 -31.55
N VAL A 8 15.48 -23.78 -30.73
CA VAL A 8 15.26 -23.70 -29.29
C VAL A 8 14.37 -22.50 -29.12
N LEU A 9 13.06 -22.72 -29.04
CA LEU A 9 12.17 -21.77 -28.42
C LEU A 9 12.60 -21.72 -26.96
N ALA A 10 13.44 -20.75 -26.63
CA ALA A 10 13.57 -20.32 -25.27
C ALA A 10 12.20 -19.76 -24.88
N GLY A 11 11.36 -20.65 -24.35
CA GLY A 11 10.15 -20.22 -23.68
C GLY A 11 10.60 -19.27 -22.59
N MET A 12 10.47 -17.97 -22.81
CA MET A 12 10.41 -17.04 -21.72
C MET A 12 9.23 -17.49 -20.91
N ILE A 13 9.50 -18.28 -19.87
CA ILE A 13 8.58 -18.40 -18.77
C ILE A 13 8.59 -17.02 -18.15
N LEU A 14 7.71 -16.17 -18.61
CA LEU A 14 7.19 -15.09 -17.83
C LEU A 14 6.45 -15.78 -16.67
N SER A 15 7.23 -16.30 -15.73
CA SER A 15 6.69 -16.51 -14.42
C SER A 15 6.17 -15.15 -14.04
N GLY A 16 4.85 -14.98 -14.09
CA GLY A 16 4.19 -13.83 -13.55
C GLY A 16 4.48 -13.82 -12.04
N THR A 17 5.69 -13.42 -11.68
CA THR A 17 5.94 -12.93 -10.36
C THR A 17 4.90 -11.85 -10.19
N ALA A 18 3.90 -12.12 -9.32
CA ALA A 18 3.01 -11.09 -8.84
C ALA A 18 3.94 -9.95 -8.38
N HIS A 19 4.13 -8.98 -9.24
CA HIS A 19 4.98 -7.85 -8.92
C HIS A 19 4.35 -7.19 -7.72
N ALA A 20 5.06 -7.18 -6.59
CA ALA A 20 4.66 -6.42 -5.42
C ALA A 20 4.47 -4.98 -5.89
N ALA A 21 3.22 -4.55 -5.95
CA ALA A 21 2.91 -3.18 -6.29
C ALA A 21 2.90 -2.38 -4.99
N ILE A 22 3.70 -1.34 -4.95
CA ILE A 22 3.79 -0.46 -3.79
C ILE A 22 3.05 0.83 -4.10
N ILE A 23 2.13 1.18 -3.23
CA ILE A 23 1.39 2.43 -3.25
C ILE A 23 1.79 3.21 -2.00
N SER A 24 2.06 4.48 -2.15
CA SER A 24 2.43 5.36 -1.04
C SER A 24 1.63 6.64 -1.06
N THR A 25 1.08 7.02 0.08
CA THR A 25 0.48 8.35 0.28
C THR A 25 1.54 9.43 0.39
N GLY A 26 1.12 10.70 0.36
CA GLY A 26 1.96 11.80 0.82
C GLY A 26 2.23 11.75 2.33
N LEU A 27 3.11 12.60 2.82
CA LEU A 27 3.38 12.75 4.25
C LEU A 27 2.23 13.48 4.94
N GLY A 28 1.76 12.92 6.05
CA GLY A 28 0.75 13.51 6.92
C GLY A 28 1.13 13.42 8.39
N LEU A 29 0.43 14.16 9.24
CA LEU A 29 0.67 14.14 10.68
C LEU A 29 0.28 12.81 11.31
N GLY A 30 1.01 12.41 12.35
CA GLY A 30 0.68 11.25 13.16
C GLY A 30 -0.66 11.38 13.89
N GLY A 31 -1.21 10.26 14.32
CA GLY A 31 -2.50 10.20 15.01
C GLY A 31 -3.72 10.16 14.09
N GLY A 32 -3.53 10.19 12.78
CA GLY A 32 -4.59 10.01 11.79
C GLY A 32 -4.87 8.55 11.46
N GLU A 33 -5.46 8.32 10.33
CA GLU A 33 -5.89 7.01 9.87
C GLU A 33 -5.49 6.78 8.41
N CYS A 34 -4.95 5.59 8.10
CA CYS A 34 -4.78 5.13 6.73
C CYS A 34 -5.89 4.17 6.39
N ASN A 35 -6.69 4.50 5.40
CA ASN A 35 -7.74 3.65 4.86
C ASN A 35 -7.25 2.99 3.57
N VAL A 36 -7.40 1.68 3.48
CA VAL A 36 -7.03 0.89 2.32
C VAL A 36 -8.29 0.24 1.75
N ALA A 37 -8.64 0.61 0.54
CA ALA A 37 -9.88 0.19 -0.11
C ALA A 37 -9.61 -0.57 -1.40
N ASN A 38 -10.41 -1.61 -1.65
CA ASN A 38 -10.47 -2.27 -2.96
C ASN A 38 -11.58 -1.63 -3.79
N VAL A 39 -11.20 -0.86 -4.79
CA VAL A 39 -12.12 -0.20 -5.73
C VAL A 39 -12.29 -0.98 -7.04
N GLY A 40 -11.68 -2.14 -7.13
CA GLY A 40 -11.79 -3.04 -8.28
C GLY A 40 -13.00 -3.97 -8.18
N THR A 41 -13.03 -4.95 -9.08
CA THR A 41 -14.12 -5.92 -9.22
C THR A 41 -13.77 -7.32 -8.74
N LYS A 42 -12.51 -7.54 -8.33
CA LYS A 42 -11.99 -8.82 -7.85
C LYS A 42 -11.32 -8.64 -6.50
N PRO A 43 -11.29 -9.69 -5.65
CA PRO A 43 -10.50 -9.65 -4.42
C PRO A 43 -9.02 -9.35 -4.71
N VAL A 44 -8.42 -8.52 -3.90
CA VAL A 44 -7.00 -8.16 -4.01
C VAL A 44 -6.30 -8.47 -2.71
N THR A 45 -5.17 -9.16 -2.79
CA THR A 45 -4.35 -9.45 -1.62
C THR A 45 -3.48 -8.25 -1.29
N VAL A 46 -3.60 -7.77 -0.07
CA VAL A 46 -2.67 -6.82 0.53
C VAL A 46 -1.71 -7.60 1.41
N LYS A 47 -0.43 -7.48 1.14
CA LYS A 47 0.61 -8.21 1.87
C LYS A 47 0.95 -7.54 3.18
N SER A 48 1.09 -6.22 3.15
CA SER A 48 1.43 -5.43 4.31
C SER A 48 1.05 -3.98 4.12
N VAL A 49 0.89 -3.29 5.24
CA VAL A 49 0.82 -1.84 5.31
C VAL A 49 1.79 -1.38 6.39
N THR A 50 2.64 -0.44 6.04
CA THR A 50 3.61 0.15 6.95
C THR A 50 3.55 1.66 6.89
N PHE A 51 4.02 2.31 7.94
CA PHE A 51 4.19 3.75 7.96
C PHE A 51 5.68 4.09 7.89
N ILE A 52 6.03 5.03 7.03
CA ILE A 52 7.39 5.54 6.91
C ILE A 52 7.36 7.01 7.27
N ASP A 53 8.19 7.41 8.23
CA ASP A 53 8.28 8.81 8.61
C ASP A 53 9.09 9.65 7.62
N GLY A 54 9.13 10.95 7.82
CA GLY A 54 9.84 11.87 6.93
C GLY A 54 11.37 11.70 6.94
N GLU A 55 11.90 10.97 7.90
CA GLU A 55 13.32 10.60 7.99
C GLU A 55 13.62 9.22 7.39
N GLY A 56 12.60 8.50 6.92
CA GLY A 56 12.73 7.19 6.30
C GLY A 56 12.65 6.00 7.26
N ASN A 57 12.31 6.22 8.54
CA ASN A 57 12.16 5.14 9.50
C ASN A 57 10.80 4.45 9.34
N VAL A 58 10.80 3.13 9.49
CA VAL A 58 9.60 2.30 9.37
C VAL A 58 8.94 2.16 10.73
N HIS A 59 7.63 2.34 10.76
CA HIS A 59 6.80 2.22 11.97
C HIS A 59 5.67 1.23 11.74
N SER A 60 5.33 0.48 12.79
CA SER A 60 4.14 -0.37 12.78
C SER A 60 2.88 0.45 13.02
N PRO A 61 1.72 0.02 12.50
CA PRO A 61 0.43 0.63 12.82
C PRO A 61 0.14 0.60 14.32
N GLY A 62 -0.61 1.60 14.82
CA GLY A 62 -1.12 1.58 16.18
C GLY A 62 -2.19 0.50 16.36
N SER A 63 -3.38 0.74 15.84
CA SER A 63 -4.47 -0.25 15.80
C SER A 63 -4.93 -0.47 14.37
N SER A 64 -5.52 -1.64 14.11
CA SER A 64 -5.96 -2.00 12.76
C SER A 64 -7.14 -2.95 12.81
N ASN A 65 -8.10 -2.76 11.90
CA ASN A 65 -9.12 -3.76 11.60
C ASN A 65 -8.80 -4.55 10.33
N CYS A 66 -7.62 -4.34 9.78
CA CYS A 66 -7.10 -5.08 8.63
C CYS A 66 -6.42 -6.38 9.09
N THR A 67 -6.51 -7.42 8.27
CA THR A 67 -5.74 -8.66 8.44
C THR A 67 -4.73 -8.77 7.31
N PHE A 68 -3.45 -8.74 7.63
CA PHE A 68 -2.38 -8.87 6.64
C PHE A 68 -1.45 -10.05 6.95
N PRO A 69 -0.98 -10.80 5.93
CA PRO A 69 -1.45 -10.75 4.54
C PRO A 69 -2.89 -11.25 4.43
N GLY A 70 -3.65 -10.68 3.53
CA GLY A 70 -5.03 -11.11 3.35
C GLY A 70 -5.74 -10.38 2.20
N PRO A 71 -6.86 -10.95 1.73
CA PRO A 71 -7.64 -10.35 0.67
C PRO A 71 -8.53 -9.23 1.22
N ILE A 72 -8.71 -8.20 0.39
CA ILE A 72 -9.79 -7.22 0.54
C ILE A 72 -10.78 -7.48 -0.60
N SER A 73 -12.02 -7.77 -0.26
CA SER A 73 -13.07 -7.99 -1.24
C SER A 73 -13.46 -6.70 -1.96
N PRO A 74 -14.00 -6.78 -3.20
CA PRO A 74 -14.44 -5.60 -3.93
C PRO A 74 -15.41 -4.73 -3.14
N GLY A 75 -15.17 -3.43 -3.13
CA GLY A 75 -16.01 -2.45 -2.43
C GLY A 75 -15.81 -2.39 -0.92
N LEU A 76 -14.92 -3.21 -0.36
CA LEU A 76 -14.58 -3.17 1.07
C LEU A 76 -13.30 -2.40 1.32
N ASP A 77 -13.15 -1.96 2.54
CA ASP A 77 -11.99 -1.25 3.04
C ASP A 77 -11.61 -1.70 4.45
N CYS A 78 -10.42 -1.36 4.85
CA CYS A 78 -9.96 -1.50 6.22
C CYS A 78 -9.07 -0.30 6.61
N SER A 79 -8.95 -0.07 7.88
CA SER A 79 -8.27 1.10 8.43
C SER A 79 -7.17 0.72 9.40
N LEU A 80 -6.13 1.55 9.39
CA LEU A 80 -5.00 1.44 10.32
C LEU A 80 -4.76 2.81 10.95
N THR A 81 -4.57 2.84 12.25
CA THR A 81 -4.21 4.07 12.96
C THR A 81 -2.74 4.40 12.72
N VAL A 82 -2.50 5.62 12.27
CA VAL A 82 -1.14 6.15 12.15
C VAL A 82 -0.55 6.34 13.56
N PRO A 83 0.72 5.98 13.79
CA PRO A 83 1.33 6.16 15.09
C PRO A 83 1.18 7.60 15.60
N ALA A 84 0.85 7.73 16.88
CA ALA A 84 0.71 9.03 17.50
C ALA A 84 2.07 9.72 17.60
N SER A 85 2.09 10.98 17.22
CA SER A 85 3.28 11.82 17.32
C SER A 85 2.88 13.26 17.65
N SER A 86 3.78 13.99 18.26
CA SER A 86 3.58 15.40 18.62
C SER A 86 4.63 16.28 17.96
N GLY A 87 4.20 17.44 17.45
CA GLY A 87 5.09 18.41 16.82
C GLY A 87 5.22 18.25 15.30
N ALA A 88 5.85 19.23 14.65
CA ALA A 88 5.97 19.34 13.19
C ALA A 88 7.34 18.89 12.65
N HIS A 89 8.04 17.98 13.37
CA HIS A 89 9.29 17.40 12.89
C HIS A 89 9.04 16.35 11.81
N LEU A 90 10.00 16.14 10.91
CA LEU A 90 9.92 15.12 9.87
C LEU A 90 9.69 13.72 10.42
N SER A 91 10.21 13.42 11.62
CA SER A 91 9.97 12.17 12.34
C SER A 91 8.51 11.97 12.79
N ASN A 92 7.71 13.02 12.78
CA ASN A 92 6.29 13.00 13.14
C ASN A 92 5.36 13.09 11.94
N LEU A 93 5.91 13.13 10.74
CA LEU A 93 5.15 13.06 9.49
C LEU A 93 5.28 11.66 8.92
N PHE A 94 4.15 11.06 8.56
CA PHE A 94 4.09 9.68 8.07
C PHE A 94 3.46 9.62 6.71
N ARG A 95 3.91 8.68 5.92
CA ARG A 95 3.20 8.19 4.73
C ARG A 95 2.79 6.75 4.95
N CYS A 96 1.65 6.38 4.43
CA CYS A 96 1.13 5.02 4.42
C CYS A 96 1.67 4.31 3.18
N VAL A 97 2.32 3.17 3.36
CA VAL A 97 2.92 2.37 2.28
C VAL A 97 2.24 1.02 2.24
N VAL A 98 1.59 0.71 1.14
CA VAL A 98 0.79 -0.50 0.93
C VAL A 98 1.50 -1.39 -0.08
N ASP A 99 1.81 -2.61 0.32
CA ASP A 99 2.30 -3.68 -0.55
C ASP A 99 1.12 -4.56 -0.96
N THR A 100 0.75 -4.54 -2.23
CA THR A 100 -0.44 -5.20 -2.76
C THR A 100 -0.15 -5.97 -4.05
N SER A 101 -0.98 -6.95 -4.36
CA SER A 101 -0.91 -7.69 -5.62
C SER A 101 -1.45 -6.92 -6.83
N SER A 102 -2.21 -5.84 -6.62
CA SER A 102 -2.79 -5.04 -7.71
C SER A 102 -2.83 -3.55 -7.36
N LYS A 103 -1.95 -2.79 -7.96
CA LYS A 103 -1.88 -1.35 -7.78
C LYS A 103 -3.15 -0.63 -8.29
N SER A 104 -3.71 -1.09 -9.40
CA SER A 104 -4.85 -0.41 -10.04
C SER A 104 -6.16 -0.54 -9.27
N SER A 105 -6.30 -1.58 -8.45
CA SER A 105 -7.52 -1.88 -7.72
C SER A 105 -7.51 -1.39 -6.27
N ILE A 106 -6.36 -1.02 -5.74
CA ILE A 106 -6.23 -0.54 -4.37
C ILE A 106 -6.07 0.97 -4.36
N ARG A 107 -6.76 1.59 -3.42
CA ARG A 107 -6.58 3.00 -3.05
C ARG A 107 -6.17 3.08 -1.59
N ALA A 108 -5.17 3.86 -1.31
CA ALA A 108 -4.78 4.19 0.04
C ALA A 108 -5.03 5.68 0.27
N THR A 109 -5.72 5.99 1.34
CA THR A 109 -6.08 7.35 1.70
C THR A 109 -5.66 7.59 3.14
N MET A 110 -4.89 8.64 3.37
CA MET A 110 -4.47 9.03 4.70
C MET A 110 -5.30 10.23 5.13
N MET A 111 -5.99 10.10 6.23
CA MET A 111 -6.79 11.14 6.84
C MET A 111 -6.20 11.54 8.17
N TYR A 112 -6.14 12.81 8.43
CA TYR A 112 -5.75 13.34 9.74
C TYR A 112 -6.57 14.56 10.08
N LEU A 113 -6.86 14.68 11.38
CA LEU A 113 -7.59 15.81 11.94
C LEU A 113 -6.60 16.87 12.40
N GLN A 114 -6.80 18.07 11.92
CA GLN A 114 -6.17 19.28 12.48
C GLN A 114 -7.25 20.20 13.06
N PRO A 115 -6.90 21.12 13.96
CA PRO A 115 -7.87 22.09 14.47
C PRO A 115 -8.60 22.89 13.39
N SER A 116 -8.00 23.01 12.19
CA SER A 116 -8.55 23.73 11.03
C SER A 116 -9.38 22.86 10.08
N GLY A 117 -9.51 21.54 10.31
CA GLY A 117 -10.30 20.66 9.44
C GLY A 117 -9.71 19.26 9.27
N ILE A 118 -10.30 18.50 8.33
CA ILE A 118 -9.86 17.17 7.94
C ILE A 118 -9.04 17.30 6.66
N PHE A 119 -7.83 16.74 6.67
CA PHE A 119 -6.98 16.65 5.49
C PHE A 119 -6.93 15.22 4.98
N ILE A 120 -7.04 15.05 3.67
CA ILE A 120 -7.06 13.77 2.99
C ILE A 120 -5.90 13.74 1.99
N LEU A 121 -5.06 12.73 2.09
CA LEU A 121 -3.96 12.46 1.16
C LEU A 121 -4.24 11.12 0.46
N GLU A 122 -4.33 11.16 -0.86
CA GLU A 122 -4.56 9.97 -1.66
C GLU A 122 -3.25 9.46 -2.27
N ALA A 123 -3.16 8.13 -2.40
CA ALA A 123 -2.11 7.46 -3.14
C ALA A 123 -2.64 6.93 -4.46
N HIS A 124 -1.87 7.13 -5.47
CA HIS A 124 -2.13 6.65 -6.83
C HIS A 124 -1.07 5.65 -7.28
#